data_6d71ed64e3b18337becaed9fdeb478db
#
_entry.id   6d71ed64e3b18337becaed9fdeb478db
#
_cell.length_a   1.000
_cell.length_b   1.000
_cell.length_c   1.000
_cell.angle_alpha   90.00
_cell.angle_beta   90.00
_cell.angle_gamma   90.00
#
_symmetry.space_group_name_H-M   'P 1'
#
loop_
_entity.id
_entity.type
_entity.pdbx_description
1 polymer ?
#
loop_
_entity_poly.entity_id
_entity_poly.type
_entity_poly.pdbx_seq_one_letter_code
_entity_poly.pdbx_strand_id
1 'polypeptide(L)'
;MSLADQILAVNDDLPIRTHQPVHSGKVRSVYWLTPEDSQRLIKEKGYNVAPDAPLAIMVISDRISAFDCIWHAEGGIKGVPGKGAALNAISNHWFKLFQESGLADSHILDIPHPFVWIVQKAKPIKIEAICRQYITGSMWRAYEKGERDFCGINYQKACRKIKNCQNCSLHHQPKAS
;
A
#
# COMPACT_ATOMS: atom_id res chain seq x y z
N MET A 1 -20.04 -3.35 -23.78
CA MET A 1 -19.30 -2.77 -22.65
C MET A 1 -17.85 -2.58 -23.13
N SER A 2 -17.39 -1.34 -23.26
CA SER A 2 -16.03 -1.07 -23.73
C SER A 2 -15.01 -1.47 -22.65
N LEU A 3 -13.74 -1.63 -23.02
CA LEU A 3 -12.68 -1.91 -22.06
C LEU A 3 -12.55 -0.78 -21.02
N ALA A 4 -12.82 0.45 -21.43
CA ALA A 4 -12.80 1.62 -20.56
C ALA A 4 -13.89 1.57 -19.47
N ASP A 5 -15.06 0.98 -19.77
CA ASP A 5 -16.18 0.86 -18.82
C ASP A 5 -15.90 -0.17 -17.70
N GLN A 6 -14.89 -1.02 -17.87
CA GLN A 6 -14.49 -2.05 -16.91
C GLN A 6 -13.40 -1.58 -15.93
N ILE A 7 -12.91 -0.34 -16.07
CA ILE A 7 -11.80 0.20 -15.30
C ILE A 7 -12.30 1.12 -14.20
N LEU A 8 -11.98 0.82 -12.96
CA LEU A 8 -12.15 1.76 -11.86
C LEU A 8 -10.99 2.78 -11.87
N ALA A 9 -11.17 3.88 -12.62
CA ALA A 9 -10.15 4.92 -12.76
C ALA A 9 -10.25 6.01 -11.68
N VAL A 10 -11.47 6.32 -11.21
CA VAL A 10 -11.73 7.33 -10.18
C VAL A 10 -12.15 6.64 -8.89
N ASN A 11 -11.46 6.94 -7.79
CA ASN A 11 -11.71 6.32 -6.50
C ASN A 11 -11.65 7.34 -5.33
N ASP A 12 -11.65 8.62 -5.62
CA ASP A 12 -11.53 9.72 -4.67
C ASP A 12 -12.74 10.68 -4.69
N ASP A 13 -13.74 10.36 -5.50
CA ASP A 13 -15.01 11.09 -5.61
C ASP A 13 -16.20 10.14 -5.38
N LEU A 14 -16.16 9.37 -4.30
CA LEU A 14 -17.27 8.50 -3.94
C LEU A 14 -18.16 9.18 -2.89
N PRO A 15 -19.48 8.93 -2.89
CA PRO A 15 -20.43 9.57 -1.98
C PRO A 15 -20.36 8.95 -0.57
N ILE A 16 -19.18 8.95 0.02
CA ILE A 16 -18.90 8.43 1.36
C ILE A 16 -18.76 9.61 2.32
N ARG A 17 -19.55 9.62 3.38
CA ARG A 17 -19.46 10.65 4.42
C ARG A 17 -18.18 10.49 5.22
N THR A 18 -17.36 11.53 5.25
CA THR A 18 -16.07 11.57 5.95
C THR A 18 -16.02 12.73 6.94
N HIS A 19 -15.23 12.61 8.00
CA HIS A 19 -15.02 13.71 8.96
C HIS A 19 -13.80 14.57 8.59
N GLN A 20 -13.02 14.18 7.60
CA GLN A 20 -11.86 14.91 7.09
C GLN A 20 -11.73 14.69 5.58
N PRO A 21 -10.96 15.51 4.85
CA PRO A 21 -10.74 15.36 3.42
C PRO A 21 -10.25 13.94 3.07
N VAL A 22 -10.70 13.43 1.93
CA VAL A 22 -10.25 12.14 1.41
C VAL A 22 -8.74 12.17 1.19
N HIS A 23 -8.05 11.20 1.76
CA HIS A 23 -6.63 11.04 1.50
C HIS A 23 -6.44 10.25 0.20
N SER A 24 -6.20 10.98 -0.90
CA SER A 24 -6.04 10.39 -2.22
C SER A 24 -4.58 10.20 -2.57
N GLY A 25 -4.19 8.94 -2.80
CA GLY A 25 -2.90 8.57 -3.39
C GLY A 25 -3.01 8.30 -4.89
N LYS A 26 -1.90 7.93 -5.53
CA LYS A 26 -1.84 7.69 -6.99
C LYS A 26 -2.80 6.58 -7.47
N VAL A 27 -3.02 5.55 -6.64
CA VAL A 27 -3.85 4.39 -6.98
C VAL A 27 -4.84 3.99 -5.88
N ARG A 28 -4.77 4.62 -4.71
CA ARG A 28 -5.56 4.23 -3.53
C ARG A 28 -6.07 5.48 -2.82
N SER A 29 -7.34 5.47 -2.40
CA SER A 29 -7.96 6.55 -1.63
C SER A 29 -8.50 6.02 -0.31
N VAL A 30 -8.41 6.83 0.74
CA VAL A 30 -8.82 6.50 2.11
C VAL A 30 -9.86 7.50 2.57
N TYR A 31 -11.03 7.00 2.91
CA TYR A 31 -12.19 7.73 3.40
C TYR A 31 -12.32 7.47 4.91
N TRP A 32 -11.84 8.40 5.73
CA TRP A 32 -11.99 8.31 7.18
C TRP A 32 -13.43 8.56 7.57
N LEU A 33 -14.07 7.55 8.13
CA LEU A 33 -15.47 7.63 8.57
C LEU A 33 -15.61 8.59 9.76
N THR A 34 -16.81 9.13 9.93
CA THR A 34 -17.13 9.87 11.15
C THR A 34 -17.09 8.94 12.36
N PRO A 35 -16.89 9.47 13.58
CA PRO A 35 -16.93 8.65 14.80
C PRO A 35 -18.24 7.86 14.93
N GLU A 36 -19.38 8.48 14.60
CA GLU A 36 -20.71 7.86 14.66
C GLU A 36 -20.84 6.71 13.66
N ASP A 37 -20.35 6.90 12.42
CA ASP A 37 -20.38 5.86 11.39
C ASP A 37 -19.44 4.72 11.71
N SER A 38 -18.27 5.01 12.30
CA SER A 38 -17.31 4.00 12.76
C SER A 38 -17.94 3.12 13.87
N GLN A 39 -18.50 3.74 14.89
CA GLN A 39 -19.17 3.04 16.01
C GLN A 39 -20.36 2.21 15.53
N ARG A 40 -21.20 2.78 14.64
CA ARG A 40 -22.31 2.06 14.05
C ARG A 40 -21.83 0.82 13.30
N LEU A 41 -20.84 0.95 12.45
CA LEU A 41 -20.32 -0.14 11.64
C LEU A 41 -19.66 -1.23 12.50
N ILE A 42 -18.90 -0.85 13.53
CA ILE A 42 -18.32 -1.80 14.49
C ILE A 42 -19.44 -2.62 15.18
N LYS A 43 -20.50 -1.96 15.64
CA LYS A 43 -21.62 -2.62 16.31
C LYS A 43 -22.39 -3.54 15.36
N GLU A 44 -22.71 -3.07 14.15
CA GLU A 44 -23.49 -3.84 13.16
C GLU A 44 -22.74 -5.07 12.64
N LYS A 45 -21.43 -4.96 12.46
CA LYS A 45 -20.59 -6.03 11.90
C LYS A 45 -19.90 -6.89 12.96
N GLY A 46 -19.88 -6.45 14.21
CA GLY A 46 -19.22 -7.18 15.30
C GLY A 46 -17.70 -7.25 15.15
N TYR A 47 -17.08 -6.21 14.62
CA TYR A 47 -15.62 -6.20 14.48
C TYR A 47 -14.92 -6.26 15.83
N ASN A 48 -13.88 -7.08 15.93
CA ASN A 48 -13.08 -7.23 17.14
C ASN A 48 -12.05 -6.09 17.29
N VAL A 49 -12.56 -4.90 17.55
CA VAL A 49 -11.78 -3.67 17.76
C VAL A 49 -12.41 -2.86 18.89
N ALA A 50 -11.71 -1.82 19.39
CA ALA A 50 -12.29 -0.93 20.39
C ALA A 50 -13.59 -0.30 19.84
N PRO A 51 -14.64 -0.12 20.70
CA PRO A 51 -15.94 0.40 20.24
C PRO A 51 -15.88 1.79 19.61
N ASP A 52 -14.86 2.56 19.94
CA ASP A 52 -14.57 3.91 19.44
C ASP A 52 -13.40 3.96 18.44
N ALA A 53 -12.94 2.79 17.95
CA ALA A 53 -11.85 2.74 17.00
C ALA A 53 -12.19 3.52 15.70
N PRO A 54 -11.31 4.42 15.25
CA PRO A 54 -11.54 5.13 14.00
C PRO A 54 -11.37 4.17 12.83
N LEU A 55 -12.42 4.09 11.99
CA LEU A 55 -12.43 3.26 10.79
C LEU A 55 -12.29 4.11 9.53
N ALA A 56 -11.82 3.47 8.47
CA ALA A 56 -11.82 4.04 7.14
C ALA A 56 -12.27 3.01 6.08
N ILE A 57 -12.79 3.53 4.98
CA ILE A 57 -13.01 2.80 3.74
C ILE A 57 -11.82 3.10 2.84
N MET A 58 -11.07 2.07 2.46
CA MET A 58 -9.95 2.18 1.54
C MET A 58 -10.37 1.62 0.18
N VAL A 59 -10.24 2.42 -0.87
CA VAL A 59 -10.64 2.05 -2.23
C VAL A 59 -9.41 2.09 -3.14
N ILE A 60 -9.11 0.97 -3.77
CA ILE A 60 -8.05 0.88 -4.77
C ILE A 60 -8.63 1.12 -6.17
N SER A 61 -7.83 1.71 -7.06
CA SER A 61 -8.18 1.89 -8.47
C SER A 61 -7.36 0.96 -9.37
N ASP A 62 -7.79 0.84 -10.60
CA ASP A 62 -7.10 0.10 -11.66
C ASP A 62 -5.96 0.90 -12.31
N ARG A 63 -5.73 2.14 -11.86
CA ARG A 63 -4.68 3.03 -12.37
C ARG A 63 -3.30 2.39 -12.23
N ILE A 64 -2.42 2.67 -13.22
CA ILE A 64 -1.00 2.33 -13.15
C ILE A 64 -0.23 3.59 -12.77
N SER A 65 0.62 3.48 -11.75
CA SER A 65 1.57 4.53 -11.39
C SER A 65 2.99 3.99 -11.48
N ALA A 66 3.81 4.63 -12.31
CA ALA A 66 5.24 4.35 -12.42
C ALA A 66 5.98 5.66 -12.69
N PHE A 67 7.23 5.78 -12.19
CA PHE A 67 8.06 7.00 -12.33
C PHE A 67 7.35 8.27 -11.88
N ASP A 68 6.57 8.19 -10.80
CA ASP A 68 5.74 9.26 -10.25
C ASP A 68 4.60 9.78 -11.16
N CYS A 69 4.36 9.14 -12.30
CA CYS A 69 3.29 9.45 -13.23
C CYS A 69 2.17 8.41 -13.18
N ILE A 70 0.93 8.85 -13.43
CA ILE A 70 -0.20 7.95 -13.72
C ILE A 70 -0.21 7.74 -15.23
N TRP A 71 -0.12 6.48 -15.62
CA TRP A 71 -0.04 6.09 -17.03
C TRP A 71 -1.42 5.94 -17.64
N HIS A 72 -1.56 6.44 -18.86
CA HIS A 72 -2.73 6.26 -19.70
C HIS A 72 -2.30 5.53 -20.98
N ALA A 73 -3.11 4.60 -21.47
CA ALA A 73 -2.91 3.98 -22.76
C ALA A 73 -3.51 4.85 -23.87
N GLU A 74 -3.18 4.52 -25.12
CA GLU A 74 -3.83 5.10 -26.29
C GLU A 74 -5.36 4.93 -26.20
N GLY A 75 -6.09 5.92 -26.71
CA GLY A 75 -7.57 5.95 -26.58
C GLY A 75 -8.09 6.36 -25.20
N GLY A 76 -7.21 6.89 -24.30
CA GLY A 76 -7.62 7.43 -22.99
C GLY A 76 -7.92 6.38 -21.93
N ILE A 77 -7.51 5.15 -22.12
CA ILE A 77 -7.65 4.06 -21.13
C ILE A 77 -6.79 4.38 -19.89
N LYS A 78 -7.43 4.52 -18.73
CA LYS A 78 -6.82 5.03 -17.48
C LYS A 78 -6.41 3.92 -16.50
N GLY A 79 -6.01 2.75 -16.98
CA GLY A 79 -5.61 1.64 -16.11
C GLY A 79 -5.70 0.27 -16.80
N VAL A 80 -5.60 -0.78 -16.00
CA VAL A 80 -5.77 -2.17 -16.44
C VAL A 80 -6.95 -2.79 -15.69
N PRO A 81 -7.98 -3.29 -16.39
CA PRO A 81 -9.16 -3.88 -15.74
C PRO A 81 -8.79 -4.96 -14.72
N GLY A 82 -9.35 -4.85 -13.52
CA GLY A 82 -9.13 -5.81 -12.44
C GLY A 82 -7.78 -5.75 -11.74
N LYS A 83 -6.86 -4.87 -12.15
CA LYS A 83 -5.55 -4.73 -11.49
C LYS A 83 -5.70 -4.38 -10.01
N GLY A 84 -6.60 -3.45 -9.68
CA GLY A 84 -6.85 -3.05 -8.30
C GLY A 84 -7.32 -4.22 -7.44
N ALA A 85 -8.29 -4.98 -7.93
CA ALA A 85 -8.79 -6.18 -7.26
C ALA A 85 -7.71 -7.24 -7.05
N ALA A 86 -6.88 -7.50 -8.06
CA ALA A 86 -5.77 -8.43 -7.96
C ALA A 86 -4.73 -8.00 -6.91
N LEU A 87 -4.36 -6.72 -6.87
CA LEU A 87 -3.44 -6.19 -5.86
C LEU A 87 -4.01 -6.27 -4.44
N ASN A 88 -5.30 -5.98 -4.26
CA ASN A 88 -5.96 -6.16 -2.97
C ASN A 88 -5.95 -7.63 -2.54
N ALA A 89 -6.25 -8.55 -3.44
CA ALA A 89 -6.25 -9.99 -3.15
C ALA A 89 -4.84 -10.48 -2.72
N ILE A 90 -3.80 -10.09 -3.46
CA ILE A 90 -2.41 -10.44 -3.12
C ILE A 90 -2.02 -9.86 -1.76
N SER A 91 -2.32 -8.59 -1.51
CA SER A 91 -2.00 -7.95 -0.23
C SER A 91 -2.74 -8.61 0.93
N ASN A 92 -4.03 -8.93 0.76
CA ASN A 92 -4.82 -9.61 1.78
C ASN A 92 -4.28 -11.03 2.07
N HIS A 93 -3.82 -11.75 1.06
CA HIS A 93 -3.17 -13.05 1.26
C HIS A 93 -1.96 -12.93 2.20
N TRP A 94 -1.08 -11.96 1.98
CA TRP A 94 0.09 -11.75 2.83
C TRP A 94 -0.29 -11.29 4.25
N PHE A 95 -1.26 -10.39 4.41
CA PHE A 95 -1.74 -9.99 5.73
C PHE A 95 -2.31 -11.17 6.52
N LYS A 96 -3.10 -12.03 5.88
CA LYS A 96 -3.62 -13.25 6.50
C LYS A 96 -2.50 -14.20 6.93
N LEU A 97 -1.52 -14.44 6.04
CA LEU A 97 -0.39 -15.30 6.34
C LEU A 97 0.42 -14.78 7.54
N PHE A 98 0.68 -13.48 7.64
CA PHE A 98 1.36 -12.89 8.79
C PHE A 98 0.55 -13.01 10.08
N GLN A 99 -0.75 -12.83 10.01
CA GLN A 99 -1.64 -12.97 11.16
C GLN A 99 -1.72 -14.43 11.63
N GLU A 100 -1.89 -15.38 10.72
CA GLU A 100 -1.94 -16.81 11.01
C GLU A 100 -0.61 -17.35 11.58
N SER A 101 0.51 -16.80 11.14
CA SER A 101 1.84 -17.13 11.65
C SER A 101 2.20 -16.40 12.96
N GLY A 102 1.35 -15.53 13.47
CA GLY A 102 1.60 -14.74 14.67
C GLY A 102 2.68 -13.65 14.51
N LEU A 103 3.07 -13.32 13.27
CA LEU A 103 4.12 -12.33 13.02
C LEU A 103 3.62 -10.89 13.15
N ALA A 104 2.39 -10.60 12.74
CA ALA A 104 1.80 -9.27 12.83
C ALA A 104 0.28 -9.32 12.71
N ASP A 105 -0.40 -8.40 13.38
CA ASP A 105 -1.82 -8.17 13.19
C ASP A 105 -2.11 -7.40 11.91
N SER A 106 -3.34 -7.53 11.40
CA SER A 106 -3.81 -6.79 10.24
C SER A 106 -4.68 -5.60 10.66
N HIS A 107 -4.57 -4.51 9.90
CA HIS A 107 -5.48 -3.37 10.01
C HIS A 107 -6.77 -3.57 9.20
N ILE A 108 -6.84 -4.62 8.37
CA ILE A 108 -8.00 -4.94 7.54
C ILE A 108 -9.02 -5.69 8.40
N LEU A 109 -10.23 -5.13 8.49
CA LEU A 109 -11.34 -5.72 9.25
C LEU A 109 -12.29 -6.50 8.35
N ASP A 110 -12.54 -6.00 7.13
CA ASP A 110 -13.49 -6.60 6.20
C ASP A 110 -13.14 -6.24 4.74
N ILE A 111 -13.61 -7.06 3.80
CA ILE A 111 -13.44 -6.88 2.36
C ILE A 111 -14.81 -7.02 1.69
N PRO A 112 -15.67 -5.99 1.78
CA PRO A 112 -17.02 -6.05 1.23
C PRO A 112 -17.06 -6.10 -0.30
N HIS A 113 -15.97 -5.70 -0.95
CA HIS A 113 -15.83 -5.70 -2.41
C HIS A 113 -14.35 -5.88 -2.80
N PRO A 114 -14.00 -6.51 -3.94
CA PRO A 114 -12.61 -6.70 -4.35
C PRO A 114 -11.75 -5.43 -4.41
N PHE A 115 -12.36 -4.27 -4.66
CA PHE A 115 -11.69 -2.96 -4.66
C PHE A 115 -11.73 -2.23 -3.31
N VAL A 116 -12.43 -2.77 -2.30
CA VAL A 116 -12.75 -2.03 -1.07
C VAL A 116 -12.34 -2.81 0.16
N TRP A 117 -11.61 -2.15 1.05
CA TRP A 117 -11.33 -2.63 2.39
C TRP A 117 -11.97 -1.73 3.45
N ILE A 118 -12.50 -2.33 4.51
CA ILE A 118 -12.77 -1.66 5.78
C ILE A 118 -11.54 -1.84 6.65
N VAL A 119 -10.97 -0.75 7.10
CA VAL A 119 -9.73 -0.77 7.88
C VAL A 119 -9.85 0.04 9.16
N GLN A 120 -9.16 -0.38 10.21
CA GLN A 120 -8.95 0.45 11.39
C GLN A 120 -7.71 1.34 11.23
N LYS A 121 -7.70 2.48 11.89
CA LYS A 121 -6.57 3.40 11.89
C LYS A 121 -5.40 2.79 12.65
N ALA A 122 -4.27 2.61 11.98
CA ALA A 122 -3.00 2.25 12.59
C ALA A 122 -2.12 3.48 12.78
N LYS A 123 -1.25 3.47 13.79
CA LYS A 123 -0.22 4.49 13.98
C LYS A 123 0.98 4.14 13.09
N PRO A 124 1.25 4.91 12.01
CA PRO A 124 2.35 4.58 11.12
C PRO A 124 3.70 4.89 11.80
N ILE A 125 4.65 3.98 11.64
CA ILE A 125 6.05 4.28 11.88
C ILE A 125 6.55 5.01 10.64
N LYS A 126 7.11 6.22 10.82
CA LYS A 126 7.57 7.07 9.69
C LYS A 126 8.92 6.60 9.12
N ILE A 127 9.05 5.30 8.89
CA ILE A 127 10.25 4.64 8.39
C ILE A 127 9.80 3.65 7.34
N GLU A 128 10.45 3.64 6.18
CA GLU A 128 10.28 2.61 5.17
C GLU A 128 11.36 1.55 5.34
N ALA A 129 10.97 0.34 5.75
CA ALA A 129 11.86 -0.81 5.83
C ALA A 129 11.90 -1.54 4.47
N ILE A 130 13.09 -1.64 3.88
CA ILE A 130 13.27 -2.28 2.58
C ILE A 130 14.22 -3.46 2.74
N CYS A 131 13.70 -4.67 2.53
CA CYS A 131 14.48 -5.90 2.48
C CYS A 131 14.87 -6.20 1.03
N ARG A 132 16.16 -6.43 0.77
CA ARG A 132 16.66 -6.75 -0.56
C ARG A 132 17.59 -7.95 -0.51
N GLN A 133 17.35 -8.92 -1.36
CA GLN A 133 18.26 -10.04 -1.58
C GLN A 133 19.44 -9.64 -2.50
N TYR A 134 19.24 -8.67 -3.37
CA TYR A 134 20.21 -8.21 -4.36
C TYR A 134 20.44 -6.71 -4.26
N ILE A 135 21.64 -6.24 -4.57
CA ILE A 135 21.94 -4.81 -4.68
C ILE A 135 21.28 -4.27 -5.95
N THR A 136 20.16 -3.58 -5.81
CA THR A 136 19.36 -3.01 -6.91
C THR A 136 18.76 -1.66 -6.51
N GLY A 137 18.12 -0.98 -7.45
CA GLY A 137 17.35 0.24 -7.21
C GLY A 137 18.18 1.38 -6.62
N SER A 138 17.67 2.04 -5.57
CA SER A 138 18.34 3.17 -4.91
C SER A 138 19.70 2.80 -4.32
N MET A 139 19.80 1.62 -3.71
CA MET A 139 21.04 1.12 -3.13
C MET A 139 22.12 0.91 -4.21
N TRP A 140 21.76 0.36 -5.37
CA TRP A 140 22.71 0.22 -6.49
C TRP A 140 23.18 1.58 -6.99
N ARG A 141 22.27 2.54 -7.18
CA ARG A 141 22.64 3.90 -7.62
C ARG A 141 23.60 4.60 -6.66
N ALA A 142 23.41 4.43 -5.36
CA ALA A 142 24.32 4.99 -4.35
C ALA A 142 25.68 4.27 -4.39
N TYR A 143 25.66 2.94 -4.52
CA TYR A 143 26.87 2.12 -4.65
C TYR A 143 27.70 2.50 -5.91
N GLU A 144 27.07 2.74 -7.04
CA GLU A 144 27.75 3.21 -8.27
C GLU A 144 28.43 4.58 -8.08
N LYS A 145 27.83 5.44 -7.22
CA LYS A 145 28.41 6.75 -6.86
C LYS A 145 29.54 6.67 -5.82
N GLY A 146 29.87 5.48 -5.35
CA GLY A 146 30.97 5.27 -4.42
C GLY A 146 30.56 5.05 -2.96
N GLU A 147 29.25 5.11 -2.62
CA GLU A 147 28.79 4.78 -1.28
C GLU A 147 29.00 3.29 -1.00
N ARG A 148 29.47 2.97 0.19
CA ARG A 148 29.80 1.59 0.58
C ARG A 148 29.16 1.16 1.88
N ASP A 149 28.70 2.09 2.68
CA ASP A 149 28.05 1.81 3.95
C ASP A 149 26.53 1.97 3.81
N PHE A 150 25.78 0.92 4.08
CA PHE A 150 24.34 0.90 4.05
C PHE A 150 23.81 0.27 5.34
N CYS A 151 23.20 1.08 6.19
CA CYS A 151 22.69 0.65 7.49
C CYS A 151 23.73 -0.05 8.38
N GLY A 152 24.97 0.46 8.39
CA GLY A 152 26.08 -0.09 9.18
C GLY A 152 26.73 -1.34 8.58
N ILE A 153 26.34 -1.73 7.36
CA ILE A 153 26.96 -2.84 6.63
C ILE A 153 27.83 -2.28 5.52
N ASN A 154 29.14 -2.58 5.58
CA ASN A 154 30.07 -2.13 4.56
C ASN A 154 30.19 -3.15 3.41
N TYR A 155 29.93 -2.69 2.20
CA TYR A 155 29.97 -3.49 0.97
C TYR A 155 31.28 -3.25 0.22
N GLN A 156 32.04 -4.32 -0.03
CA GLN A 156 33.32 -4.24 -0.72
C GLN A 156 33.17 -3.77 -2.20
N LYS A 157 34.27 -3.25 -2.77
CA LYS A 157 34.30 -2.67 -4.14
C LYS A 157 33.92 -3.62 -5.28
N ALA A 158 33.79 -4.92 -5.06
CA ALA A 158 33.58 -5.92 -6.11
C ALA A 158 32.13 -6.38 -6.29
N CYS A 159 31.13 -5.67 -5.72
CA CYS A 159 29.73 -6.06 -5.93
C CYS A 159 29.27 -5.70 -7.35
N ARG A 160 28.66 -6.66 -8.02
CA ARG A 160 27.99 -6.46 -9.31
C ARG A 160 26.50 -6.24 -9.09
N LYS A 161 25.86 -5.46 -9.97
CA LYS A 161 24.40 -5.37 -10.02
C LYS A 161 23.81 -6.79 -10.04
N ILE A 162 22.77 -7.02 -9.21
CA ILE A 162 22.10 -8.33 -9.10
C ILE A 162 22.99 -9.44 -8.49
N LYS A 163 24.03 -9.09 -7.75
CA LYS A 163 24.76 -10.10 -6.96
C LYS A 163 23.99 -10.40 -5.68
N ASN A 164 23.88 -11.69 -5.34
CA ASN A 164 23.24 -12.14 -4.11
C ASN A 164 23.99 -11.50 -2.92
N CYS A 165 23.28 -10.70 -2.10
CA CYS A 165 23.81 -10.20 -0.84
C CYS A 165 23.53 -11.27 0.21
N GLN A 166 24.57 -11.87 0.76
CA GLN A 166 24.44 -12.86 1.84
C GLN A 166 23.82 -12.29 3.13
N ASN A 167 23.71 -10.95 3.23
CA ASN A 167 23.09 -10.27 4.34
C ASN A 167 21.89 -9.46 3.84
N CYS A 168 20.70 -9.73 4.36
CA CYS A 168 19.53 -8.89 4.19
C CYS A 168 19.78 -7.53 4.85
N SER A 169 19.99 -6.48 4.08
CA SER A 169 20.12 -5.13 4.63
C SER A 169 18.75 -4.48 4.71
N LEU A 170 18.34 -4.11 5.91
CA LEU A 170 17.23 -3.18 6.15
C LEU A 170 17.70 -1.78 5.74
N HIS A 171 17.25 -1.29 4.62
CA HIS A 171 17.54 0.08 4.21
C HIS A 171 16.52 1.03 4.82
N HIS A 172 17.02 1.93 5.64
CA HIS A 172 16.24 2.94 6.36
C HIS A 172 16.12 4.18 5.47
N GLN A 173 14.93 4.51 4.98
CA GLN A 173 14.67 5.80 4.37
C GLN A 173 13.61 6.55 5.19
N PRO A 174 13.92 7.75 5.71
CA PRO A 174 12.88 8.60 6.28
C PRO A 174 11.93 8.99 5.14
N LYS A 175 10.63 8.75 5.33
CA LYS A 175 9.62 9.32 4.42
C LYS A 175 9.61 10.83 4.62
N ALA A 176 9.83 11.57 3.55
CA ALA A 176 9.54 12.99 3.52
C ALA A 176 8.07 13.21 3.90
N SER A 177 7.86 14.13 4.82
CA SER A 177 6.57 14.58 5.35
C SER A 177 5.73 15.24 4.26
#